data_f37351444c8b23361459608269a0aa9b
#
_entry.id   f37351444c8b23361459608269a0aa9b
#
_cell.length_a   1.000
_cell.length_b   1.000
_cell.length_c   1.000
_cell.angle_alpha   90.00
_cell.angle_beta   90.00
_cell.angle_gamma   90.00
#
_symmetry.space_group_name_H-M   'P 1'
#
loop_
_entity.id
_entity.type
_entity.pdbx_description
1 polymer ?
#
loop_
_entity_poly.entity_id
_entity_poly.type
_entity_poly.pdbx_seq_one_letter_code
_entity_poly.pdbx_strand_id
1 'polypeptide(L)'
;TYRGISINATVCFSLPQCLAVAEAVERGLTRREQEGKDIETMGTVCTIMVGRLDDWLKVVADKQDISVDPGVLEWAGLAVFKKTYGLFRERRYRLRLLSAAFRNHMHWSELIGGDVVISPPHAWQKRFNACDVPVEARIDTPVAPAILTALERFPDFRRASTEGGLSHEEFDAFPPTVRTLRAFISSY
;
A
#
# COMPACT_ATOMS: atom_id res chain seq x y z
N THR A 1 -14.70 5.81 -12.00
CA THR A 1 -14.15 7.18 -12.23
C THR A 1 -14.82 7.85 -13.42
N TYR A 2 -14.85 7.24 -14.62
CA TYR A 2 -15.46 7.86 -15.81
C TYR A 2 -16.90 8.38 -15.61
N ARG A 3 -17.73 7.70 -14.82
CA ARG A 3 -19.10 8.13 -14.52
C ARG A 3 -19.22 9.27 -13.49
N GLY A 4 -18.10 9.89 -13.08
CA GLY A 4 -18.08 10.99 -12.10
C GLY A 4 -18.14 10.52 -10.65
N ILE A 5 -17.77 9.27 -10.38
CA ILE A 5 -17.78 8.70 -9.05
C ILE A 5 -16.32 8.63 -8.56
N SER A 6 -16.03 9.32 -7.45
CA SER A 6 -14.79 9.11 -6.70
C SER A 6 -14.82 7.74 -6.05
N ILE A 7 -13.72 6.99 -6.19
CA ILE A 7 -13.60 5.64 -5.63
C ILE A 7 -12.44 5.56 -4.66
N ASN A 8 -12.56 4.66 -3.70
CA ASN A 8 -11.44 4.13 -2.95
C ASN A 8 -11.26 2.66 -3.36
N ALA A 9 -10.28 2.38 -4.22
CA ALA A 9 -9.89 1.01 -4.53
C ALA A 9 -9.06 0.46 -3.37
N THR A 10 -9.54 -0.59 -2.73
CA THR A 10 -8.91 -1.18 -1.54
C THR A 10 -8.51 -2.64 -1.78
N VAL A 11 -7.97 -3.29 -0.72
CA VAL A 11 -7.46 -4.68 -0.78
C VAL A 11 -6.26 -4.80 -1.73
N CYS A 12 -5.44 -3.72 -1.80
CA CYS A 12 -4.17 -3.76 -2.51
C CYS A 12 -3.03 -3.96 -1.50
N PHE A 13 -2.03 -4.75 -1.89
CA PHE A 13 -0.86 -5.14 -1.09
C PHE A 13 0.43 -5.06 -1.89
N SER A 14 0.33 -4.82 -3.19
CA SER A 14 1.43 -4.91 -4.13
C SER A 14 1.45 -3.73 -5.09
N LEU A 15 2.64 -3.42 -5.58
CA LEU A 15 2.86 -2.41 -6.61
C LEU A 15 2.07 -2.70 -7.90
N PRO A 16 2.05 -3.94 -8.45
CA PRO A 16 1.24 -4.25 -9.63
C PRO A 16 -0.25 -3.94 -9.46
N GLN A 17 -0.84 -4.30 -8.30
CA GLN A 17 -2.24 -3.98 -8.03
C GLN A 17 -2.50 -2.46 -8.02
N CYS A 18 -1.60 -1.70 -7.39
CA CYS A 18 -1.73 -0.24 -7.34
C CYS A 18 -1.58 0.42 -8.70
N LEU A 19 -0.66 -0.07 -9.54
CA LEU A 19 -0.48 0.42 -10.91
C LEU A 19 -1.71 0.12 -11.76
N ALA A 20 -2.28 -1.08 -11.67
CA ALA A 20 -3.51 -1.43 -12.39
C ALA A 20 -4.68 -0.49 -12.01
N VAL A 21 -4.82 -0.17 -10.72
CA VAL A 21 -5.81 0.82 -10.24
C VAL A 21 -5.52 2.21 -10.81
N ALA A 22 -4.26 2.66 -10.72
CA ALA A 22 -3.86 3.98 -11.21
C ALA A 22 -4.15 4.15 -12.70
N GLU A 23 -3.74 3.19 -13.52
CA GLU A 23 -3.98 3.20 -14.96
C GLU A 23 -5.47 3.19 -15.31
N ALA A 24 -6.28 2.41 -14.58
CA ALA A 24 -7.72 2.39 -14.78
C ALA A 24 -8.38 3.74 -14.42
N VAL A 25 -7.91 4.38 -13.35
CA VAL A 25 -8.37 5.72 -12.94
C VAL A 25 -7.96 6.76 -13.98
N GLU A 26 -6.70 6.75 -14.43
CA GLU A 26 -6.21 7.69 -15.45
C GLU A 26 -6.98 7.57 -16.76
N ARG A 27 -7.24 6.35 -17.25
CA ARG A 27 -8.10 6.17 -18.42
C ARG A 27 -9.49 6.80 -18.23
N GLY A 28 -10.06 6.65 -17.05
CA GLY A 28 -11.38 7.21 -16.72
C GLY A 28 -11.37 8.75 -16.62
N LEU A 29 -10.33 9.34 -16.05
CA LEU A 29 -10.16 10.79 -15.94
C LEU A 29 -9.90 11.42 -17.32
N THR A 30 -8.96 10.87 -18.07
CA THR A 30 -8.63 11.35 -19.42
C THR A 30 -9.85 11.36 -20.33
N ARG A 31 -10.67 10.31 -20.30
CA ARG A 31 -11.89 10.27 -21.08
C ARG A 31 -12.91 11.34 -20.64
N ARG A 32 -13.00 11.65 -19.34
CA ARG A 32 -13.84 12.76 -18.86
C ARG A 32 -13.37 14.10 -19.36
N GLU A 33 -12.07 14.36 -19.33
CA GLU A 33 -11.47 15.61 -19.85
C GLU A 33 -11.75 15.77 -21.34
N GLN A 34 -11.57 14.71 -22.12
CA GLN A 34 -11.86 14.73 -23.56
C GLN A 34 -13.33 15.02 -23.87
N GLU A 35 -14.25 14.65 -22.97
CA GLU A 35 -15.66 14.93 -23.06
C GLU A 35 -16.09 16.26 -22.38
N GLY A 36 -15.14 17.07 -21.94
CA GLY A 36 -15.39 18.36 -21.25
C GLY A 36 -16.08 18.21 -19.88
N LYS A 37 -15.98 17.04 -19.24
CA LYS A 37 -16.58 16.79 -17.92
C LYS A 37 -15.59 17.17 -16.80
N ASP A 38 -16.13 17.74 -15.71
CA ASP A 38 -15.33 18.11 -14.55
C ASP A 38 -14.58 16.92 -13.94
N ILE A 39 -13.31 17.16 -13.61
CA ILE A 39 -12.43 16.23 -12.89
C ILE A 39 -11.86 16.81 -11.60
N GLU A 40 -11.97 18.14 -11.38
CA GLU A 40 -11.35 18.85 -10.24
C GLU A 40 -11.93 18.39 -8.91
N THR A 41 -13.21 18.03 -8.88
CA THR A 41 -13.89 17.52 -7.69
C THR A 41 -13.67 16.03 -7.43
N MET A 42 -12.91 15.33 -8.30
CA MET A 42 -12.68 13.90 -8.18
C MET A 42 -11.58 13.57 -7.16
N GLY A 43 -11.96 12.91 -6.07
CA GLY A 43 -11.08 12.50 -4.97
C GLY A 43 -10.82 11.01 -4.91
N THR A 44 -10.31 10.42 -5.99
CA THR A 44 -10.04 8.97 -6.06
C THR A 44 -8.77 8.59 -5.30
N VAL A 45 -8.81 7.50 -4.55
CA VAL A 45 -7.67 6.96 -3.81
C VAL A 45 -7.47 5.47 -4.06
N CYS A 46 -6.22 5.01 -3.89
CA CYS A 46 -5.85 3.59 -3.87
C CYS A 46 -5.32 3.24 -2.49
N THR A 47 -5.94 2.28 -1.82
CA THR A 47 -5.57 1.86 -0.47
C THR A 47 -4.62 0.69 -0.49
N ILE A 48 -3.41 0.90 0.05
CA ILE A 48 -2.48 -0.17 0.39
C ILE A 48 -2.68 -0.54 1.86
N MET A 49 -3.03 -1.80 2.10
CA MET A 49 -3.20 -2.34 3.45
C MET A 49 -1.84 -2.82 3.98
N VAL A 50 -0.96 -1.86 4.32
CA VAL A 50 0.47 -2.09 4.60
C VAL A 50 0.72 -3.21 5.60
N GLY A 51 0.07 -3.20 6.75
CA GLY A 51 0.28 -4.22 7.79
C GLY A 51 -0.20 -5.62 7.42
N ARG A 52 -0.98 -5.79 6.36
CA ARG A 52 -1.40 -7.12 5.90
C ARG A 52 -0.29 -7.87 5.16
N LEU A 53 0.58 -7.14 4.46
CA LEU A 53 1.77 -7.76 3.86
C LEU A 53 2.77 -8.16 4.95
N ASP A 54 2.97 -7.31 5.97
CA ASP A 54 3.80 -7.63 7.13
C ASP A 54 3.30 -8.89 7.83
N ASP A 55 1.99 -8.96 8.13
CA ASP A 55 1.35 -10.13 8.75
C ASP A 55 1.57 -11.41 7.91
N TRP A 56 1.52 -11.28 6.59
CA TRP A 56 1.74 -12.42 5.70
C TRP A 56 3.19 -12.90 5.74
N LEU A 57 4.15 -12.00 5.65
CA LEU A 57 5.56 -12.40 5.67
C LEU A 57 5.97 -13.01 7.03
N LYS A 58 5.39 -12.55 8.14
CA LYS A 58 5.57 -13.19 9.46
C LYS A 58 5.10 -14.65 9.43
N VAL A 59 3.96 -14.92 8.81
CA VAL A 59 3.45 -16.30 8.64
C VAL A 59 4.36 -17.14 7.73
N VAL A 60 4.89 -16.55 6.66
CA VAL A 60 5.82 -17.26 5.77
C VAL A 60 7.14 -17.58 6.48
N ALA A 61 7.68 -16.61 7.23
CA ALA A 61 8.92 -16.78 8.00
C ALA A 61 8.77 -17.94 8.99
N ASP A 62 7.67 -17.96 9.75
CA ASP A 62 7.38 -19.04 10.72
C ASP A 62 7.22 -20.41 10.04
N LYS A 63 6.42 -20.49 8.99
CA LYS A 63 6.16 -21.76 8.29
C LYS A 63 7.36 -22.36 7.57
N GLN A 64 8.28 -21.52 7.10
CA GLN A 64 9.44 -21.93 6.32
C GLN A 64 10.75 -21.88 7.11
N ASP A 65 10.65 -21.64 8.43
CA ASP A 65 11.80 -21.52 9.34
C ASP A 65 12.86 -20.52 8.81
N ILE A 66 12.38 -19.39 8.28
CA ILE A 66 13.27 -18.34 7.77
C ILE A 66 13.69 -17.45 8.94
N SER A 67 14.93 -17.61 9.39
CA SER A 67 15.50 -16.72 10.41
C SER A 67 15.66 -15.31 9.85
N VAL A 68 14.95 -14.36 10.43
CA VAL A 68 14.96 -12.93 10.10
C VAL A 68 14.56 -12.12 11.33
N ASP A 69 15.13 -10.94 11.50
CA ASP A 69 14.69 -10.01 12.54
C ASP A 69 13.22 -9.62 12.31
N PRO A 70 12.33 -9.83 13.28
CA PRO A 70 10.92 -9.45 13.16
C PRO A 70 10.69 -7.98 12.78
N GLY A 71 11.58 -7.06 13.22
CA GLY A 71 11.53 -5.65 12.88
C GLY A 71 11.72 -5.39 11.38
N VAL A 72 12.45 -6.26 10.67
CA VAL A 72 12.58 -6.18 9.20
C VAL A 72 11.25 -6.43 8.51
N LEU A 73 10.47 -7.40 8.99
CA LEU A 73 9.18 -7.76 8.39
C LEU A 73 8.14 -6.64 8.53
N GLU A 74 8.30 -5.75 9.51
CA GLU A 74 7.43 -4.58 9.70
C GLU A 74 7.61 -3.48 8.65
N TRP A 75 8.62 -3.61 7.80
CA TRP A 75 8.89 -2.72 6.68
C TRP A 75 8.29 -3.19 5.35
N ALA A 76 7.76 -4.41 5.27
CA ALA A 76 7.34 -4.98 4.00
C ALA A 76 6.29 -4.14 3.27
N GLY A 77 5.20 -3.82 3.95
CA GLY A 77 4.15 -2.97 3.38
C GLY A 77 4.60 -1.54 3.12
N LEU A 78 5.46 -1.00 4.00
CA LEU A 78 6.03 0.34 3.83
C LEU A 78 6.97 0.43 2.64
N ALA A 79 7.80 -0.59 2.42
CA ALA A 79 8.70 -0.63 1.26
C ALA A 79 7.91 -0.62 -0.05
N VAL A 80 6.83 -1.41 -0.13
CA VAL A 80 5.90 -1.38 -1.27
C VAL A 80 5.24 -0.01 -1.39
N PHE A 81 4.77 0.56 -0.29
CA PHE A 81 4.09 1.87 -0.29
C PHE A 81 5.01 2.98 -0.80
N LYS A 82 6.21 3.12 -0.23
CA LYS A 82 7.18 4.16 -0.62
C LYS A 82 7.59 4.02 -2.09
N LYS A 83 7.84 2.79 -2.56
CA LYS A 83 8.13 2.52 -3.97
C LYS A 83 6.97 2.90 -4.88
N THR A 84 5.74 2.54 -4.51
CA THR A 84 4.53 2.90 -5.26
C THR A 84 4.35 4.41 -5.29
N TYR A 85 4.55 5.09 -4.17
CA TYR A 85 4.45 6.54 -4.08
C TYR A 85 5.45 7.25 -5.01
N GLY A 86 6.71 6.79 -5.04
CA GLY A 86 7.72 7.31 -5.94
C GLY A 86 7.31 7.19 -7.42
N LEU A 87 6.83 6.02 -7.83
CA LEU A 87 6.35 5.77 -9.19
C LEU A 87 5.10 6.58 -9.55
N PHE A 88 4.18 6.77 -8.59
CA PHE A 88 3.00 7.59 -8.81
C PHE A 88 3.37 9.04 -9.10
N ARG A 89 4.33 9.59 -8.36
CA ARG A 89 4.87 10.95 -8.61
C ARG A 89 5.59 11.04 -9.95
N GLU A 90 6.46 10.08 -10.26
CA GLU A 90 7.22 10.02 -11.51
C GLU A 90 6.28 9.99 -12.73
N ARG A 91 5.23 9.17 -12.67
CA ARG A 91 4.24 9.00 -13.74
C ARG A 91 3.10 10.03 -13.69
N ARG A 92 3.10 10.90 -12.67
CA ARG A 92 2.09 11.96 -12.46
C ARG A 92 0.66 11.43 -12.41
N TYR A 93 0.46 10.27 -11.75
CA TYR A 93 -0.88 9.75 -11.53
C TYR A 93 -1.68 10.69 -10.60
N ARG A 94 -2.96 10.93 -10.95
CA ARG A 94 -3.83 11.91 -10.29
C ARG A 94 -4.58 11.35 -9.08
N LEU A 95 -4.57 10.04 -8.87
CA LEU A 95 -5.10 9.46 -7.62
C LEU A 95 -4.04 9.46 -6.52
N ARG A 96 -4.48 9.59 -5.27
CA ARG A 96 -3.61 9.49 -4.10
C ARG A 96 -3.54 8.07 -3.54
N LEU A 97 -2.43 7.77 -2.89
CA LEU A 97 -2.32 6.56 -2.08
C LEU A 97 -2.93 6.77 -0.70
N LEU A 98 -3.51 5.69 -0.15
CA LEU A 98 -4.01 5.64 1.21
C LEU A 98 -3.35 4.47 1.95
N SER A 99 -2.78 4.75 3.13
CA SER A 99 -2.23 3.73 4.03
C SER A 99 -3.29 3.28 5.03
N ALA A 100 -3.50 1.97 5.14
CA ALA A 100 -4.44 1.36 6.08
C ALA A 100 -3.88 0.08 6.70
N ALA A 101 -4.64 -0.51 7.65
CA ALA A 101 -4.30 -1.75 8.35
C ALA A 101 -3.02 -1.65 9.19
N PHE A 102 -2.94 -0.66 10.06
CA PHE A 102 -1.77 -0.34 10.88
C PHE A 102 -1.41 -1.43 11.88
N ARG A 103 -0.10 -1.71 12.04
CA ARG A 103 0.47 -2.65 13.00
C ARG A 103 1.52 -2.01 13.91
N ASN A 104 2.11 -0.91 13.46
CA ASN A 104 3.15 -0.16 14.19
C ASN A 104 3.06 1.32 13.85
N HIS A 105 3.88 2.16 14.52
CA HIS A 105 3.87 3.60 14.28
C HIS A 105 4.43 4.00 12.90
N MET A 106 5.33 3.20 12.31
CA MET A 106 5.94 3.53 11.03
C MET A 106 4.90 3.63 9.91
N HIS A 107 3.76 2.93 10.02
CA HIS A 107 2.67 2.99 9.04
C HIS A 107 2.03 4.38 8.88
N TRP A 108 2.36 5.33 9.77
CA TRP A 108 2.06 6.74 9.59
C TRP A 108 3.31 7.61 9.62
N SER A 109 4.25 7.38 10.56
CA SER A 109 5.40 8.27 10.74
C SER A 109 6.35 8.29 9.55
N GLU A 110 6.50 7.16 8.85
CA GLU A 110 7.31 7.04 7.63
C GLU A 110 6.64 7.66 6.38
N LEU A 111 5.40 8.08 6.49
CA LEU A 111 4.62 8.67 5.39
C LEU A 111 4.44 10.19 5.54
N ILE A 112 4.94 10.77 6.62
CA ILE A 112 4.88 12.22 6.87
C ILE A 112 5.61 12.98 5.76
N GLY A 113 4.99 14.05 5.27
CA GLY A 113 5.50 14.89 4.18
C GLY A 113 5.03 14.47 2.79
N GLY A 114 4.34 13.34 2.66
CA GLY A 114 3.74 12.89 1.41
C GLY A 114 2.34 13.42 1.16
N ASP A 115 1.96 13.59 -0.10
CA ASP A 115 0.55 13.76 -0.48
C ASP A 115 -0.15 12.40 -0.47
N VAL A 116 -0.46 11.94 0.72
CA VAL A 116 -1.08 10.63 0.99
C VAL A 116 -2.20 10.78 1.99
N VAL A 117 -3.11 9.81 2.00
CA VAL A 117 -4.15 9.69 3.02
C VAL A 117 -3.73 8.60 4.00
N ILE A 118 -3.99 8.80 5.29
CA ILE A 118 -3.84 7.76 6.31
C ILE A 118 -5.19 7.43 6.94
N SER A 119 -5.46 6.13 7.13
CA SER A 119 -6.70 5.65 7.75
C SER A 119 -6.39 4.76 8.97
N PRO A 120 -5.95 5.38 10.08
CA PRO A 120 -5.67 4.64 11.30
C PRO A 120 -6.97 4.25 12.01
N PRO A 121 -7.11 2.99 12.49
CA PRO A 121 -8.18 2.61 13.39
C PRO A 121 -8.14 3.43 14.69
N HIS A 122 -9.30 3.60 15.35
CA HIS A 122 -9.42 4.39 16.57
C HIS A 122 -8.38 4.06 17.66
N ALA A 123 -8.10 2.76 17.87
CA ALA A 123 -7.08 2.34 18.83
C ALA A 123 -5.68 2.87 18.49
N TRP A 124 -5.35 2.98 17.20
CA TRP A 124 -4.09 3.54 16.73
C TRP A 124 -4.07 5.07 16.83
N GLN A 125 -5.18 5.75 16.57
CA GLN A 125 -5.26 7.21 16.78
C GLN A 125 -4.93 7.58 18.23
N LYS A 126 -5.48 6.83 19.21
CA LYS A 126 -5.15 7.02 20.63
C LYS A 126 -3.66 6.82 20.92
N ARG A 127 -3.06 5.76 20.34
CA ARG A 127 -1.62 5.48 20.51
C ARG A 127 -0.75 6.57 19.92
N PHE A 128 -1.12 7.08 18.73
CA PHE A 128 -0.37 8.15 18.07
C PHE A 128 -0.41 9.45 18.89
N ASN A 129 -1.58 9.80 19.44
CA ASN A 129 -1.72 10.99 20.28
C ASN A 129 -0.99 10.87 21.64
N ALA A 130 -0.66 9.65 22.05
CA ALA A 130 0.02 9.37 23.32
C ALA A 130 1.49 8.98 23.14
N CYS A 131 2.06 9.07 21.93
CA CYS A 131 3.45 8.69 21.68
C CYS A 131 4.33 9.92 21.41
N ASP A 132 5.62 9.77 21.69
CA ASP A 132 6.65 10.79 21.48
C ASP A 132 7.38 10.61 20.13
N VAL A 133 6.74 9.96 19.14
CA VAL A 133 7.34 9.80 17.82
C VAL A 133 7.46 11.16 17.13
N PRO A 134 8.66 11.60 16.75
CA PRO A 134 8.87 12.89 16.11
C PRO A 134 8.08 13.03 14.81
N VAL A 135 7.43 14.20 14.65
CA VAL A 135 6.70 14.56 13.44
C VAL A 135 7.69 15.22 12.45
N GLU A 136 8.30 14.40 11.62
CA GLU A 136 9.32 14.80 10.65
C GLU A 136 8.98 14.22 9.28
N ALA A 137 9.30 14.96 8.21
CA ALA A 137 9.10 14.47 6.85
C ALA A 137 10.02 13.27 6.58
N ARG A 138 9.42 12.11 6.26
CA ARG A 138 10.13 10.85 6.05
C ARG A 138 9.72 10.09 4.79
N ILE A 139 8.71 10.56 4.08
CA ILE A 139 8.19 9.82 2.90
C ILE A 139 9.29 9.61 1.84
N ASP A 140 10.15 10.60 1.66
CA ASP A 140 11.25 10.55 0.68
C ASP A 140 12.52 9.88 1.24
N THR A 141 12.56 9.55 2.54
CA THR A 141 13.67 8.79 3.12
C THR A 141 13.62 7.35 2.62
N PRO A 142 14.67 6.85 1.94
CA PRO A 142 14.63 5.48 1.41
C PRO A 142 14.64 4.45 2.54
N VAL A 143 14.02 3.30 2.27
CA VAL A 143 14.16 2.13 3.15
C VAL A 143 15.62 1.65 3.11
N ALA A 144 16.18 1.35 4.28
CA ALA A 144 17.57 0.93 4.38
C ALA A 144 17.86 -0.29 3.49
N PRO A 145 18.97 -0.30 2.72
CA PRO A 145 19.31 -1.40 1.81
C PRO A 145 19.35 -2.77 2.48
N ALA A 146 19.84 -2.85 3.72
CA ALA A 146 19.89 -4.10 4.47
C ALA A 146 18.47 -4.68 4.73
N ILE A 147 17.48 -3.81 4.99
CA ILE A 147 16.07 -4.22 5.15
C ILE A 147 15.53 -4.76 3.83
N LEU A 148 15.76 -4.05 2.72
CA LEU A 148 15.30 -4.49 1.40
C LEU A 148 15.90 -5.84 1.02
N THR A 149 17.22 -6.00 1.20
CA THR A 149 17.93 -7.28 0.94
C THR A 149 17.33 -8.43 1.75
N ALA A 150 17.00 -8.20 3.03
CA ALA A 150 16.41 -9.23 3.87
C ALA A 150 14.96 -9.56 3.43
N LEU A 151 14.16 -8.56 3.05
CA LEU A 151 12.81 -8.75 2.53
C LEU A 151 12.79 -9.47 1.17
N GLU A 152 13.79 -9.24 0.32
CA GLU A 152 13.92 -9.91 -0.98
C GLU A 152 14.15 -11.43 -0.88
N ARG A 153 14.47 -11.96 0.30
CA ARG A 153 14.50 -13.41 0.55
C ARG A 153 13.10 -14.02 0.42
N PHE A 154 12.04 -13.24 0.58
CA PHE A 154 10.66 -13.68 0.49
C PHE A 154 10.12 -13.54 -0.94
N PRO A 155 9.77 -14.65 -1.62
CA PRO A 155 9.24 -14.59 -2.99
C PRO A 155 8.02 -13.68 -3.13
N ASP A 156 7.09 -13.71 -2.16
CA ASP A 156 5.88 -12.88 -2.20
C ASP A 156 6.18 -11.39 -2.03
N PHE A 157 7.25 -11.02 -1.30
CA PHE A 157 7.71 -9.64 -1.25
C PHE A 157 8.27 -9.18 -2.61
N ARG A 158 9.11 -10.00 -3.25
CA ARG A 158 9.62 -9.69 -4.59
C ARG A 158 8.48 -9.49 -5.58
N ARG A 159 7.48 -10.37 -5.56
CA ARG A 159 6.27 -10.22 -6.39
C ARG A 159 5.50 -8.95 -6.07
N ALA A 160 5.35 -8.62 -4.79
CA ALA A 160 4.64 -7.41 -4.36
C ALA A 160 5.37 -6.11 -4.71
N SER A 161 6.70 -6.11 -4.71
CA SER A 161 7.53 -4.92 -4.88
C SER A 161 8.02 -4.69 -6.31
N THR A 162 7.73 -5.59 -7.27
CA THR A 162 8.17 -5.48 -8.66
C THR A 162 6.99 -5.18 -9.58
N GLU A 163 7.14 -4.28 -10.55
CA GLU A 163 6.05 -3.86 -11.45
C GLU A 163 5.40 -5.02 -12.21
N GLY A 164 6.18 -5.96 -12.71
CA GLY A 164 5.68 -7.17 -13.38
C GLY A 164 5.58 -8.38 -12.47
N GLY A 165 5.64 -8.20 -11.15
CA GLY A 165 5.70 -9.30 -10.19
C GLY A 165 4.39 -10.09 -10.03
N LEU A 166 3.27 -9.54 -10.47
CA LEU A 166 1.95 -10.16 -10.51
C LEU A 166 1.23 -9.74 -11.79
N SER A 167 0.64 -10.70 -12.50
CA SER A 167 -0.33 -10.40 -13.55
C SER A 167 -1.71 -10.09 -12.97
N HIS A 168 -2.62 -9.56 -13.77
CA HIS A 168 -3.99 -9.25 -13.32
C HIS A 168 -4.74 -10.52 -12.86
N GLU A 169 -4.51 -11.63 -13.53
CA GLU A 169 -5.12 -12.94 -13.24
C GLU A 169 -4.61 -13.53 -11.91
N GLU A 170 -3.44 -13.09 -11.45
CA GLU A 170 -2.85 -13.55 -10.20
C GLU A 170 -3.29 -12.75 -8.97
N PHE A 171 -3.95 -11.60 -9.15
CA PHE A 171 -4.35 -10.73 -8.03
C PHE A 171 -5.25 -11.44 -7.03
N ASP A 172 -6.19 -12.24 -7.51
CA ASP A 172 -7.14 -12.97 -6.67
C ASP A 172 -6.49 -14.12 -5.90
N ALA A 173 -5.42 -14.70 -6.47
CA ALA A 173 -4.67 -15.80 -5.87
C ALA A 173 -3.51 -15.32 -4.99
N PHE A 174 -3.19 -14.02 -4.98
CA PHE A 174 -2.11 -13.48 -4.17
C PHE A 174 -2.41 -13.68 -2.67
N PRO A 175 -1.52 -14.35 -1.90
CA PRO A 175 -1.85 -14.79 -0.55
C PRO A 175 -2.36 -13.71 0.41
N PRO A 176 -1.80 -12.49 0.48
CA PRO A 176 -2.38 -11.39 1.26
C PRO A 176 -3.82 -11.05 0.88
N THR A 177 -4.17 -11.11 -0.43
CA THR A 177 -5.53 -10.90 -0.93
C THR A 177 -6.47 -11.96 -0.40
N VAL A 178 -6.14 -13.23 -0.63
CA VAL A 178 -6.94 -14.39 -0.19
C VAL A 178 -7.18 -14.34 1.33
N ARG A 179 -6.11 -14.12 2.10
CA ARG A 179 -6.20 -14.08 3.56
C ARG A 179 -7.08 -12.94 4.06
N THR A 180 -6.98 -11.76 3.44
CA THR A 180 -7.77 -10.59 3.83
C THR A 180 -9.23 -10.77 3.50
N LEU A 181 -9.56 -11.25 2.30
CA LEU A 181 -10.95 -11.51 1.91
C LEU A 181 -11.61 -12.58 2.80
N ARG A 182 -10.89 -13.66 3.10
CA ARG A 182 -11.37 -14.67 4.06
C ARG A 182 -11.64 -14.09 5.45
N ALA A 183 -10.74 -13.22 5.95
CA ALA A 183 -10.95 -12.56 7.25
C ALA A 183 -12.18 -11.66 7.24
N PHE A 184 -12.46 -10.97 6.15
CA PHE A 184 -13.67 -10.14 6.02
C PHE A 184 -14.94 -11.00 6.00
N ILE A 185 -14.95 -12.07 5.21
CA ILE A 185 -16.11 -12.99 5.11
C ILE A 185 -16.38 -13.63 6.48
N SER A 186 -15.36 -14.08 7.21
CA SER A 186 -15.54 -14.73 8.51
C SER A 186 -15.92 -13.77 9.64
N SER A 187 -15.89 -12.47 9.40
CA SER A 187 -16.33 -11.44 10.37
C SER A 187 -17.80 -11.06 10.21
N TYR A 188 -18.49 -11.65 9.24
CA TYR A 188 -19.92 -11.55 8.99
C TYR A 188 -20.67 -12.69 9.68
#